data_2970e3a9f1f32d56ed9f142a4baf3b54
#
_entry.id   2970e3a9f1f32d56ed9f142a4baf3b54
#
_cell.length_a   1.000
_cell.length_b   1.000
_cell.length_c   1.000
_cell.angle_alpha   90.00
_cell.angle_beta   90.00
_cell.angle_gamma   90.00
#
_symmetry.space_group_name_H-M   'P 1'
#
loop_
_entity.id
_entity.type
_entity.pdbx_description
1 polymer ?
#
loop_
_entity_poly.entity_id
_entity_poly.type
_entity_poly.pdbx_seq_one_letter_code
_entity_poly.pdbx_strand_id
1 'polypeptide(L)'
;RIRFPLEIVKRIREKVGKNFLIIYRLSIIDLIPNGSSWEEVLILAKEIEKAGVNILNSGIGWHEARIPTIATSVPKRAFSWITKKLYGNVSIPIIASNRINSPKVADDVISDKCADLVSLARPFLADSEFVKKAFENKSNEIVPCIACNQACLDHTFSMKLTSCLVNPRACRETELNYNKVLTSKRIAVVGAGPAGISFSITAAQRGHVISLFEESNQIGGQLNFAKMIPGKEEFYGLLNYYKNEIKRLKIDLITDHK
;
A
#
# COMPACT_ATOMS: atom_id res chain seq x y z
N ARG A 1 31.89 10.09 -0.60
CA ARG A 1 30.69 9.25 -0.49
C ARG A 1 29.98 9.03 -1.83
N ILE A 2 29.77 10.07 -2.66
CA ILE A 2 28.95 10.00 -3.88
C ILE A 2 29.60 9.29 -5.07
N ARG A 3 30.93 9.07 -5.06
CA ARG A 3 31.66 8.48 -6.19
C ARG A 3 31.10 7.13 -6.62
N PHE A 4 30.85 6.23 -5.67
CA PHE A 4 30.40 4.86 -5.97
C PHE A 4 29.04 4.82 -6.68
N PRO A 5 27.97 5.44 -6.16
CA PRO A 5 26.68 5.45 -6.87
C PRO A 5 26.73 6.14 -8.23
N LEU A 6 27.53 7.20 -8.38
CA LEU A 6 27.67 7.87 -9.67
C LEU A 6 28.37 7.00 -10.71
N GLU A 7 29.41 6.27 -10.31
CA GLU A 7 30.12 5.34 -11.19
C GLU A 7 29.23 4.20 -11.68
N ILE A 8 28.37 3.65 -10.75
CA ILE A 8 27.38 2.65 -11.11
C ILE A 8 26.39 3.18 -12.14
N VAL A 9 25.82 4.36 -11.91
CA VAL A 9 24.84 4.96 -12.83
C VAL A 9 25.46 5.23 -14.20
N LYS A 10 26.67 5.79 -14.25
CA LYS A 10 27.37 6.04 -15.50
C LYS A 10 27.61 4.76 -16.30
N ARG A 11 28.13 3.72 -15.64
CA ARG A 11 28.38 2.41 -16.29
C ARG A 11 27.09 1.75 -16.78
N ILE A 12 26.01 1.85 -16.01
CA ILE A 12 24.69 1.36 -16.47
C ILE A 12 24.27 2.14 -17.71
N ARG A 13 24.32 3.48 -17.67
CA ARG A 13 23.93 4.34 -18.79
C ARG A 13 24.76 4.05 -20.06
N GLU A 14 26.05 3.84 -19.93
CA GLU A 14 26.92 3.44 -21.03
C GLU A 14 26.50 2.10 -21.65
N LYS A 15 26.11 1.13 -20.81
CA LYS A 15 25.71 -0.22 -21.26
C LYS A 15 24.34 -0.25 -21.91
N VAL A 16 23.35 0.47 -21.37
CA VAL A 16 21.95 0.38 -21.80
C VAL A 16 21.56 1.47 -22.82
N GLY A 17 22.41 2.46 -23.04
CA GLY A 17 22.17 3.55 -23.98
C GLY A 17 21.19 4.61 -23.44
N LYS A 18 20.93 5.65 -24.25
CA LYS A 18 20.18 6.85 -23.83
C LYS A 18 18.68 6.60 -23.62
N ASN A 19 18.10 5.65 -24.33
CA ASN A 19 16.65 5.41 -24.35
C ASN A 19 16.15 4.47 -23.24
N PHE A 20 17.03 3.84 -22.48
CA PHE A 20 16.64 2.96 -21.39
C PHE A 20 16.29 3.75 -20.14
N LEU A 21 15.12 3.46 -19.54
CA LEU A 21 14.67 4.15 -18.33
C LEU A 21 15.49 3.70 -17.11
N ILE A 22 16.16 4.64 -16.45
CA ILE A 22 16.85 4.41 -15.17
C ILE A 22 16.12 5.18 -14.08
N ILE A 23 15.59 4.46 -13.10
CA ILE A 23 15.00 5.02 -11.88
C ILE A 23 15.99 4.79 -10.73
N TYR A 24 16.41 5.86 -10.08
CA TYR A 24 17.31 5.79 -8.94
C TYR A 24 16.55 6.01 -7.64
N ARG A 25 16.67 5.07 -6.69
CA ARG A 25 16.09 5.25 -5.35
C ARG A 25 17.09 5.98 -4.45
N LEU A 26 16.81 7.24 -4.18
CA LEU A 26 17.62 8.12 -3.35
C LEU A 26 17.07 8.16 -1.93
N SER A 27 17.89 7.87 -0.90
CA SER A 27 17.55 8.21 0.48
C SER A 27 17.57 9.73 0.63
N ILE A 28 16.40 10.33 0.78
CA ILE A 28 16.26 11.78 0.88
C ILE A 28 16.19 12.28 2.33
N ILE A 29 15.98 11.36 3.27
CA ILE A 29 16.07 11.59 4.71
C ILE A 29 16.39 10.26 5.42
N ASP A 30 17.47 10.23 6.18
CA ASP A 30 17.97 8.99 6.77
C ASP A 30 17.33 8.68 8.14
N LEU A 31 16.92 9.71 8.90
CA LEU A 31 16.30 9.61 10.25
C LEU A 31 17.18 8.92 11.29
N ILE A 32 18.49 9.04 11.14
CA ILE A 32 19.51 8.52 12.08
C ILE A 32 20.51 9.61 12.45
N PRO A 33 21.20 9.51 13.61
CA PRO A 33 22.31 10.37 13.95
C PRO A 33 23.43 10.26 12.89
N ASN A 34 24.04 11.38 12.52
CA ASN A 34 25.11 11.46 11.52
C ASN A 34 24.74 10.91 10.13
N GLY A 35 23.45 10.86 9.80
CA GLY A 35 22.95 10.61 8.45
C GLY A 35 23.32 11.73 7.47
N SER A 36 22.91 11.59 6.21
CA SER A 36 23.17 12.60 5.17
C SER A 36 22.45 13.91 5.49
N SER A 37 23.14 15.03 5.39
CA SER A 37 22.51 16.35 5.48
C SER A 37 21.65 16.64 4.22
N TRP A 38 20.76 17.62 4.32
CA TRP A 38 19.98 18.03 3.17
C TRP A 38 20.87 18.51 2.00
N GLU A 39 21.92 19.23 2.30
CA GLU A 39 22.89 19.73 1.32
C GLU A 39 23.59 18.58 0.59
N GLU A 40 24.01 17.56 1.32
CA GLU A 40 24.59 16.34 0.75
C GLU A 40 23.60 15.59 -0.15
N VAL A 41 22.35 15.45 0.29
CA VAL A 41 21.28 14.83 -0.51
C VAL A 41 21.04 15.62 -1.80
N LEU A 42 20.99 16.94 -1.73
CA LEU A 42 20.75 17.79 -2.88
C LEU A 42 21.91 17.74 -3.90
N ILE A 43 23.16 17.72 -3.41
CA ILE A 43 24.32 17.51 -4.25
C ILE A 43 24.24 16.16 -4.96
N LEU A 44 23.96 15.09 -4.23
CA LEU A 44 23.84 13.75 -4.79
C LEU A 44 22.72 13.66 -5.82
N ALA A 45 21.53 14.24 -5.54
CA ALA A 45 20.41 14.26 -6.47
C ALA A 45 20.79 14.89 -7.82
N LYS A 46 21.43 16.07 -7.78
CA LYS A 46 21.89 16.78 -8.99
C LYS A 46 22.97 16.02 -9.75
N GLU A 47 23.90 15.41 -9.06
CA GLU A 47 24.97 14.64 -9.71
C GLU A 47 24.47 13.34 -10.34
N ILE A 48 23.47 12.66 -9.71
CA ILE A 48 22.80 11.49 -10.27
C ILE A 48 21.99 11.84 -11.51
N GLU A 49 21.29 12.98 -11.50
CA GLU A 49 20.63 13.51 -12.69
C GLU A 49 21.62 13.72 -13.84
N LYS A 50 22.74 14.41 -13.59
CA LYS A 50 23.82 14.61 -14.57
C LYS A 50 24.42 13.29 -15.08
N ALA A 51 24.47 12.27 -14.24
CA ALA A 51 24.95 10.93 -14.60
C ALA A 51 24.00 10.17 -15.53
N GLY A 52 22.78 10.70 -15.77
CA GLY A 52 21.84 10.17 -16.75
C GLY A 52 20.70 9.33 -16.16
N VAL A 53 20.36 9.52 -14.88
CA VAL A 53 19.11 8.98 -14.31
C VAL A 53 17.92 9.74 -14.89
N ASN A 54 16.82 9.06 -15.10
CA ASN A 54 15.60 9.63 -15.68
C ASN A 54 14.57 10.02 -14.64
N ILE A 55 14.53 9.31 -13.49
CA ILE A 55 13.55 9.54 -12.43
C ILE A 55 14.21 9.28 -11.07
N LEU A 56 13.92 10.13 -10.07
CA LEU A 56 14.30 9.90 -8.68
C LEU A 56 13.14 9.32 -7.88
N ASN A 57 13.33 8.17 -7.25
CA ASN A 57 12.39 7.59 -6.30
C ASN A 57 12.85 7.85 -4.87
N SER A 58 11.97 8.39 -4.03
CA SER A 58 12.31 8.73 -2.66
C SER A 58 12.48 7.51 -1.75
N GLY A 59 13.58 7.44 -1.03
CA GLY A 59 13.80 6.58 0.13
C GLY A 59 13.64 7.38 1.41
N ILE A 60 12.93 6.83 2.39
CA ILE A 60 12.65 7.47 3.67
C ILE A 60 13.10 6.58 4.82
N GLY A 61 14.06 7.06 5.60
CA GLY A 61 14.62 6.37 6.74
C GLY A 61 15.46 5.14 6.38
N TRP A 62 16.42 4.83 7.24
CA TRP A 62 17.17 3.59 7.20
C TRP A 62 16.50 2.53 8.08
N HIS A 63 16.88 1.26 7.92
CA HIS A 63 16.39 0.17 8.77
C HIS A 63 16.72 0.37 10.25
N GLU A 64 17.83 1.03 10.54
CA GLU A 64 18.31 1.35 11.88
C GLU A 64 17.60 2.55 12.50
N ALA A 65 16.80 3.30 11.71
CA ALA A 65 16.05 4.44 12.21
C ALA A 65 14.99 3.99 13.20
N ARG A 66 15.00 4.58 14.40
CA ARG A 66 13.99 4.31 15.43
C ARG A 66 12.67 5.05 15.18
N ILE A 67 12.65 5.98 14.23
CA ILE A 67 11.46 6.73 13.82
C ILE A 67 10.68 5.87 12.81
N PRO A 68 9.44 5.46 13.12
CA PRO A 68 8.66 4.66 12.20
C PRO A 68 8.29 5.48 10.95
N THR A 69 8.39 4.85 9.78
CA THR A 69 8.08 5.52 8.49
C THR A 69 6.93 4.88 7.73
N ILE A 70 6.52 3.67 8.12
CA ILE A 70 5.57 2.85 7.37
C ILE A 70 4.49 2.18 8.22
N ALA A 71 4.58 2.27 9.55
CA ALA A 71 3.62 1.67 10.48
C ALA A 71 2.24 2.37 10.42
N THR A 72 1.21 1.70 10.93
CA THR A 72 -0.16 2.24 10.94
C THR A 72 -0.28 3.54 11.75
N SER A 73 0.55 3.73 12.78
CA SER A 73 0.62 4.95 13.59
C SER A 73 1.22 6.16 12.85
N VAL A 74 1.89 5.93 11.70
CA VAL A 74 2.43 7.01 10.88
C VAL A 74 1.31 7.57 10.01
N PRO A 75 1.04 8.89 10.04
CA PRO A 75 -0.01 9.50 9.23
C PRO A 75 0.18 9.24 7.73
N LYS A 76 -0.92 9.24 6.98
CA LYS A 76 -0.86 9.15 5.52
C LYS A 76 -0.04 10.31 4.97
N ARG A 77 0.79 10.02 3.94
CA ARG A 77 1.70 10.99 3.28
C ARG A 77 2.62 11.79 4.23
N ALA A 78 2.91 11.25 5.42
CA ALA A 78 3.69 11.94 6.46
C ALA A 78 5.05 12.47 5.98
N PHE A 79 5.62 11.89 4.94
CA PHE A 79 6.94 12.26 4.41
C PHE A 79 6.88 12.96 3.04
N SER A 80 5.69 13.34 2.54
CA SER A 80 5.58 14.05 1.25
C SER A 80 6.20 15.45 1.28
N TRP A 81 6.38 16.05 2.46
CA TRP A 81 7.07 17.34 2.63
C TRP A 81 8.52 17.29 2.19
N ILE A 82 9.23 16.17 2.38
CA ILE A 82 10.64 16.09 2.01
C ILE A 82 10.82 15.92 0.49
N THR A 83 9.91 15.19 -0.18
CA THR A 83 9.87 15.17 -1.65
C THR A 83 9.50 16.53 -2.21
N LYS A 84 8.56 17.24 -1.59
CA LYS A 84 8.22 18.62 -1.94
C LYS A 84 9.45 19.56 -1.84
N LYS A 85 10.27 19.38 -0.80
CA LYS A 85 11.51 20.15 -0.64
C LYS A 85 12.52 19.88 -1.77
N LEU A 86 12.53 18.67 -2.33
CA LEU A 86 13.36 18.32 -3.49
C LEU A 86 12.77 18.82 -4.81
N TYR A 87 11.45 18.98 -4.88
CA TYR A 87 10.72 19.41 -6.06
C TYR A 87 11.21 20.78 -6.57
N GLY A 88 11.53 20.88 -7.86
CA GLY A 88 12.11 22.06 -8.48
C GLY A 88 13.63 22.24 -8.27
N ASN A 89 14.30 21.39 -7.49
CA ASN A 89 15.75 21.39 -7.32
C ASN A 89 16.49 20.49 -8.32
N VAL A 90 15.76 19.60 -8.97
CA VAL A 90 16.19 18.76 -10.11
C VAL A 90 15.19 18.94 -11.24
N SER A 91 15.58 18.64 -12.48
CA SER A 91 14.70 18.76 -13.65
C SER A 91 13.99 17.46 -14.03
N ILE A 92 14.46 16.33 -13.49
CA ILE A 92 13.85 15.01 -13.70
C ILE A 92 12.69 14.75 -12.73
N PRO A 93 11.70 13.94 -13.13
CA PRO A 93 10.55 13.61 -12.26
C PRO A 93 10.96 12.97 -10.95
N ILE A 94 10.17 13.27 -9.91
CA ILE A 94 10.33 12.74 -8.55
C ILE A 94 9.16 11.84 -8.19
N ILE A 95 9.45 10.69 -7.61
CA ILE A 95 8.46 9.75 -7.08
C ILE A 95 8.42 9.86 -5.55
N ALA A 96 7.25 10.16 -4.99
CA ALA A 96 7.02 10.09 -3.54
C ALA A 96 6.68 8.67 -3.10
N SER A 97 7.10 8.32 -1.90
CA SER A 97 6.82 7.02 -1.25
C SER A 97 6.38 7.19 0.20
N ASN A 98 6.06 6.08 0.84
CA ASN A 98 5.68 5.92 2.24
C ASN A 98 4.29 6.48 2.61
N ARG A 99 3.47 5.59 3.19
CA ARG A 99 2.12 5.90 3.71
C ARG A 99 1.16 6.51 2.67
N ILE A 100 1.30 6.08 1.42
CA ILE A 100 0.35 6.36 0.33
C ILE A 100 -0.38 5.04 0.09
N ASN A 101 -1.67 4.95 0.41
CA ASN A 101 -2.43 3.69 0.37
C ASN A 101 -3.86 3.82 -0.19
N SER A 102 -4.18 4.94 -0.81
CA SER A 102 -5.42 5.12 -1.55
C SER A 102 -5.22 6.05 -2.75
N PRO A 103 -6.08 5.98 -3.79
CA PRO A 103 -6.01 6.88 -4.94
C PRO A 103 -6.08 8.36 -4.53
N LYS A 104 -7.01 8.71 -3.64
CA LYS A 104 -7.11 10.08 -3.14
C LYS A 104 -5.83 10.61 -2.53
N VAL A 105 -5.16 9.80 -1.69
CA VAL A 105 -3.88 10.21 -1.07
C VAL A 105 -2.79 10.38 -2.13
N ALA A 106 -2.78 9.55 -3.18
CA ALA A 106 -1.87 9.69 -4.30
C ALA A 106 -2.11 11.01 -5.07
N ASP A 107 -3.38 11.29 -5.38
CA ASP A 107 -3.79 12.53 -6.06
C ASP A 107 -3.44 13.78 -5.23
N ASP A 108 -3.67 13.74 -3.92
CA ASP A 108 -3.32 14.83 -3.01
C ASP A 108 -1.80 15.12 -3.02
N VAL A 109 -0.96 14.09 -3.10
CA VAL A 109 0.51 14.25 -3.18
C VAL A 109 0.92 14.98 -4.47
N ILE A 110 0.30 14.62 -5.59
CA ILE A 110 0.60 15.21 -6.90
C ILE A 110 0.02 16.63 -7.00
N SER A 111 -1.24 16.83 -6.60
CA SER A 111 -1.93 18.12 -6.64
C SER A 111 -1.25 19.18 -5.78
N ASP A 112 -0.69 18.78 -4.63
CA ASP A 112 0.07 19.66 -3.73
C ASP A 112 1.51 19.90 -4.20
N LYS A 113 1.87 19.40 -5.39
CA LYS A 113 3.23 19.49 -5.96
C LYS A 113 4.30 18.93 -5.00
N CYS A 114 3.98 17.83 -4.34
CA CYS A 114 4.95 17.13 -3.51
C CYS A 114 5.84 16.20 -4.33
N ALA A 115 5.35 15.71 -5.47
CA ALA A 115 6.07 14.86 -6.42
C ALA A 115 5.31 14.83 -7.77
N ASP A 116 5.93 14.27 -8.80
CA ASP A 116 5.31 14.05 -10.11
C ASP A 116 4.61 12.70 -10.20
N LEU A 117 5.07 11.74 -9.40
CA LEU A 117 4.61 10.35 -9.38
C LEU A 117 4.56 9.84 -7.93
N VAL A 118 3.87 8.73 -7.73
CA VAL A 118 3.88 8.01 -6.44
C VAL A 118 4.29 6.55 -6.62
N SER A 119 4.97 5.99 -5.62
CA SER A 119 5.28 4.56 -5.57
C SER A 119 4.63 3.90 -4.36
N LEU A 120 4.01 2.75 -4.61
CA LEU A 120 3.32 1.95 -3.62
C LEU A 120 3.88 0.52 -3.65
N ALA A 121 3.99 -0.12 -2.48
CA ALA A 121 4.37 -1.53 -2.38
C ALA A 121 3.25 -2.34 -1.71
N ARG A 122 3.03 -2.15 -0.42
CA ARG A 122 2.02 -2.90 0.35
C ARG A 122 0.57 -2.72 -0.15
N PRO A 123 0.14 -1.57 -0.69
CA PRO A 123 -1.18 -1.47 -1.32
C PRO A 123 -1.38 -2.46 -2.47
N PHE A 124 -0.35 -2.80 -3.25
CA PHE A 124 -0.44 -3.82 -4.29
C PHE A 124 -0.48 -5.26 -3.74
N LEU A 125 0.08 -5.51 -2.55
CA LEU A 125 -0.14 -6.77 -1.85
C LEU A 125 -1.60 -6.89 -1.36
N ALA A 126 -2.17 -5.79 -0.86
CA ALA A 126 -3.56 -5.74 -0.44
C ALA A 126 -4.52 -5.89 -1.62
N ASP A 127 -4.23 -5.23 -2.74
CA ASP A 127 -5.03 -5.27 -3.96
C ASP A 127 -4.16 -5.13 -5.22
N SER A 128 -3.99 -6.23 -5.94
CA SER A 128 -3.21 -6.23 -7.20
C SER A 128 -3.86 -5.41 -8.31
N GLU A 129 -5.17 -5.17 -8.25
CA GLU A 129 -5.92 -4.36 -9.21
C GLU A 129 -6.07 -2.88 -8.80
N PHE A 130 -5.29 -2.44 -7.81
CA PHE A 130 -5.38 -1.07 -7.26
C PHE A 130 -5.45 0.01 -8.33
N VAL A 131 -4.50 0.02 -9.28
CA VAL A 131 -4.44 1.05 -10.35
C VAL A 131 -5.63 0.92 -11.30
N LYS A 132 -5.99 -0.29 -11.70
CA LYS A 132 -7.13 -0.54 -12.58
C LYS A 132 -8.44 -0.04 -11.94
N LYS A 133 -8.68 -0.40 -10.69
CA LYS A 133 -9.87 0.06 -9.94
C LYS A 133 -9.87 1.57 -9.75
N ALA A 134 -8.72 2.18 -9.48
CA ALA A 134 -8.59 3.63 -9.41
C ALA A 134 -8.95 4.30 -10.75
N PHE A 135 -8.41 3.80 -11.85
CA PHE A 135 -8.69 4.30 -13.20
C PHE A 135 -10.18 4.16 -13.59
N GLU A 136 -10.83 3.08 -13.15
CA GLU A 136 -12.24 2.82 -13.38
C GLU A 136 -13.19 3.56 -12.40
N ASN A 137 -12.66 4.46 -11.55
CA ASN A 137 -13.41 5.15 -10.48
C ASN A 137 -14.07 4.21 -9.45
N LYS A 138 -13.48 3.03 -9.24
CA LYS A 138 -13.93 2.01 -8.28
C LYS A 138 -13.11 2.01 -6.99
N SER A 139 -12.74 3.18 -6.49
CA SER A 139 -11.89 3.31 -5.29
C SER A 139 -12.49 2.65 -4.05
N ASN A 140 -13.80 2.53 -3.97
CA ASN A 140 -14.54 1.84 -2.90
C ASN A 140 -14.45 0.31 -2.97
N GLU A 141 -14.00 -0.26 -4.10
CA GLU A 141 -13.75 -1.69 -4.28
C GLU A 141 -12.28 -2.07 -4.03
N ILE A 142 -11.41 -1.11 -3.76
CA ILE A 142 -10.00 -1.36 -3.46
C ILE A 142 -9.86 -1.89 -2.03
N VAL A 143 -9.21 -3.05 -1.88
CA VAL A 143 -8.83 -3.60 -0.57
C VAL A 143 -7.77 -2.69 0.05
N PRO A 144 -8.05 -2.00 1.17
CA PRO A 144 -7.10 -1.05 1.73
C PRO A 144 -5.96 -1.75 2.47
N CYS A 145 -4.74 -1.32 2.22
CA CYS A 145 -3.61 -1.69 3.08
C CYS A 145 -3.77 -1.00 4.45
N ILE A 146 -3.93 -1.78 5.51
CA ILE A 146 -4.07 -1.28 6.89
C ILE A 146 -2.74 -0.97 7.60
N ALA A 147 -1.63 -1.01 6.88
CA ALA A 147 -0.27 -0.73 7.36
C ALA A 147 0.17 -1.52 8.61
N CYS A 148 -0.38 -2.72 8.82
CA CYS A 148 -0.11 -3.57 9.99
C CYS A 148 1.29 -4.20 10.00
N ASN A 149 1.92 -4.34 8.85
CA ASN A 149 3.24 -4.97 8.62
C ASN A 149 3.35 -6.47 8.95
N GLN A 150 2.31 -7.12 9.46
CA GLN A 150 2.35 -8.47 10.04
C GLN A 150 2.66 -9.58 9.01
N ALA A 151 1.77 -9.79 8.02
CA ALA A 151 1.96 -10.87 7.05
C ALA A 151 2.88 -10.49 5.86
N CYS A 152 3.31 -9.25 5.78
CA CYS A 152 4.28 -8.80 4.79
C CYS A 152 5.68 -8.67 5.40
N LEU A 153 5.97 -7.60 6.15
CA LEU A 153 7.32 -7.34 6.68
C LEU A 153 7.76 -8.37 7.72
N ASP A 154 6.91 -8.70 8.71
CA ASP A 154 7.29 -9.66 9.75
C ASP A 154 7.54 -11.06 9.17
N HIS A 155 6.78 -11.46 8.14
CA HIS A 155 7.06 -12.69 7.40
C HIS A 155 8.40 -12.62 6.68
N THR A 156 8.67 -11.52 5.96
CA THR A 156 9.94 -11.33 5.24
C THR A 156 11.14 -11.40 6.20
N PHE A 157 11.08 -10.68 7.31
CA PHE A 157 12.16 -10.69 8.32
C PHE A 157 12.28 -12.04 9.05
N SER A 158 11.22 -12.84 9.07
CA SER A 158 11.23 -14.21 9.60
C SER A 158 11.54 -15.26 8.54
N MET A 159 12.00 -14.86 7.35
CA MET A 159 12.29 -15.74 6.20
C MET A 159 11.09 -16.61 5.79
N LYS A 160 9.87 -16.12 5.98
CA LYS A 160 8.63 -16.76 5.56
C LYS A 160 8.14 -16.13 4.25
N LEU A 161 7.31 -16.88 3.51
CA LEU A 161 6.64 -16.35 2.33
C LEU A 161 5.78 -15.14 2.72
N THR A 162 6.01 -14.03 2.03
CA THR A 162 5.22 -12.80 2.19
C THR A 162 3.76 -13.05 1.83
N SER A 163 2.85 -12.42 2.58
CA SER A 163 1.42 -12.42 2.29
C SER A 163 0.80 -11.09 2.80
N CYS A 164 -0.52 -11.02 2.91
CA CYS A 164 -1.22 -9.85 3.43
C CYS A 164 -2.39 -10.26 4.31
N LEU A 165 -2.57 -9.59 5.47
CA LEU A 165 -3.68 -9.91 6.38
C LEU A 165 -5.07 -9.64 5.78
N VAL A 166 -5.18 -8.65 4.91
CA VAL A 166 -6.44 -8.28 4.26
C VAL A 166 -6.62 -8.93 2.89
N ASN A 167 -5.58 -9.61 2.38
CA ASN A 167 -5.60 -10.35 1.11
C ASN A 167 -4.76 -11.63 1.23
N PRO A 168 -5.36 -12.76 1.64
CA PRO A 168 -4.63 -14.02 1.77
C PRO A 168 -4.09 -14.57 0.44
N ARG A 169 -4.57 -14.07 -0.70
CA ARG A 169 -4.05 -14.43 -2.02
C ARG A 169 -2.70 -13.79 -2.35
N ALA A 170 -2.33 -12.73 -1.66
CA ALA A 170 -1.05 -12.05 -1.94
C ALA A 170 0.12 -13.05 -1.90
N CYS A 171 0.88 -13.11 -2.99
CA CYS A 171 1.96 -14.07 -3.25
C CYS A 171 1.52 -15.55 -3.32
N ARG A 172 0.20 -15.81 -3.48
CA ARG A 172 -0.41 -17.14 -3.65
C ARG A 172 -1.47 -17.15 -4.75
N GLU A 173 -1.35 -16.28 -5.72
CA GLU A 173 -2.36 -16.06 -6.77
C GLU A 173 -2.56 -17.29 -7.65
N THR A 174 -1.53 -18.16 -7.78
CA THR A 174 -1.60 -19.41 -8.53
C THR A 174 -2.21 -20.57 -7.73
N GLU A 175 -2.22 -20.48 -6.41
CA GLU A 175 -2.73 -21.53 -5.51
C GLU A 175 -4.16 -21.26 -5.07
N LEU A 176 -4.44 -20.03 -4.62
CA LEU A 176 -5.73 -19.61 -4.08
C LEU A 176 -6.60 -18.97 -5.17
N ASN A 177 -7.19 -19.80 -6.03
CA ASN A 177 -8.04 -19.36 -7.11
C ASN A 177 -9.51 -19.23 -6.67
N TYR A 178 -10.17 -18.13 -7.06
CA TYR A 178 -11.59 -17.88 -6.80
C TYR A 178 -12.45 -18.32 -7.98
N ASN A 179 -12.19 -19.52 -8.51
CA ASN A 179 -12.96 -20.08 -9.62
C ASN A 179 -14.44 -20.23 -9.22
N LYS A 180 -15.32 -19.90 -10.16
CA LYS A 180 -16.75 -20.12 -10.00
C LYS A 180 -17.03 -21.61 -9.77
N VAL A 181 -17.94 -21.91 -8.84
CA VAL A 181 -18.40 -23.25 -8.60
C VAL A 181 -19.38 -23.72 -9.68
N LEU A 182 -19.37 -25.03 -9.96
CA LEU A 182 -20.33 -25.63 -10.87
C LEU A 182 -21.76 -25.64 -10.27
N THR A 183 -21.86 -25.85 -8.95
CA THR A 183 -23.13 -25.90 -8.24
C THR A 183 -23.15 -24.87 -7.13
N SER A 184 -24.04 -23.89 -7.20
CA SER A 184 -24.26 -22.91 -6.15
C SER A 184 -24.90 -23.55 -4.92
N LYS A 185 -24.46 -23.12 -3.74
CA LYS A 185 -25.06 -23.51 -2.45
C LYS A 185 -25.60 -22.27 -1.74
N ARG A 186 -26.60 -22.45 -0.91
CA ARG A 186 -27.03 -21.46 0.09
C ARG A 186 -26.23 -21.71 1.37
N ILE A 187 -25.54 -20.71 1.87
CA ILE A 187 -24.65 -20.83 3.00
C ILE A 187 -25.02 -19.77 4.05
N ALA A 188 -25.31 -20.23 5.25
CA ALA A 188 -25.46 -19.36 6.41
C ALA A 188 -24.07 -19.18 7.07
N VAL A 189 -23.70 -17.93 7.32
CA VAL A 189 -22.47 -17.55 8.04
C VAL A 189 -22.87 -16.83 9.30
N VAL A 190 -22.37 -17.27 10.45
CA VAL A 190 -22.68 -16.68 11.76
C VAL A 190 -21.48 -15.86 12.24
N GLY A 191 -21.73 -14.57 12.52
CA GLY A 191 -20.74 -13.58 12.95
C GLY A 191 -20.15 -12.77 11.80
N ALA A 192 -20.47 -11.47 11.76
CA ALA A 192 -19.94 -10.51 10.81
C ALA A 192 -18.66 -9.81 11.32
N GLY A 193 -17.78 -10.54 11.98
CA GLY A 193 -16.40 -10.16 12.21
C GLY A 193 -15.53 -10.35 10.95
N PRO A 194 -14.23 -10.01 10.98
CA PRO A 194 -13.34 -10.11 9.82
C PRO A 194 -13.35 -11.48 9.14
N ALA A 195 -13.38 -12.56 9.91
CA ALA A 195 -13.37 -13.93 9.40
C ALA A 195 -14.65 -14.26 8.61
N GLY A 196 -15.83 -14.02 9.23
CA GLY A 196 -17.12 -14.29 8.59
C GLY A 196 -17.34 -13.42 7.35
N ILE A 197 -16.96 -12.14 7.39
CA ILE A 197 -17.06 -11.25 6.23
C ILE A 197 -16.14 -11.72 5.11
N SER A 198 -14.88 -12.05 5.40
CA SER A 198 -13.91 -12.51 4.39
C SER A 198 -14.37 -13.82 3.75
N PHE A 199 -14.87 -14.76 4.54
CA PHE A 199 -15.47 -15.99 4.03
C PHE A 199 -16.68 -15.69 3.12
N SER A 200 -17.60 -14.83 3.57
CA SER A 200 -18.82 -14.47 2.85
C SER A 200 -18.50 -13.83 1.49
N ILE A 201 -17.55 -12.90 1.46
CA ILE A 201 -17.08 -12.26 0.23
C ILE A 201 -16.50 -13.31 -0.73
N THR A 202 -15.60 -14.15 -0.24
CA THR A 202 -14.94 -15.18 -1.06
C THR A 202 -15.97 -16.20 -1.60
N ALA A 203 -16.89 -16.67 -0.77
CA ALA A 203 -17.91 -17.62 -1.17
C ALA A 203 -18.90 -17.02 -2.18
N ALA A 204 -19.31 -15.75 -1.99
CA ALA A 204 -20.17 -15.05 -2.94
C ALA A 204 -19.45 -14.81 -4.28
N GLN A 205 -18.17 -14.43 -4.25
CA GLN A 205 -17.33 -14.31 -5.46
C GLN A 205 -17.24 -15.63 -6.23
N ARG A 206 -17.24 -16.77 -5.53
CA ARG A 206 -17.24 -18.09 -6.14
C ARG A 206 -18.62 -18.53 -6.65
N GLY A 207 -19.70 -17.79 -6.37
CA GLY A 207 -21.03 -18.02 -6.91
C GLY A 207 -22.01 -18.70 -5.94
N HIS A 208 -21.71 -18.75 -4.65
CA HIS A 208 -22.64 -19.17 -3.61
C HIS A 208 -23.61 -18.04 -3.23
N VAL A 209 -24.77 -18.41 -2.69
CA VAL A 209 -25.74 -17.47 -2.09
C VAL A 209 -25.49 -17.43 -0.58
N ILE A 210 -25.20 -16.25 -0.05
CA ILE A 210 -24.77 -16.08 1.33
C ILE A 210 -25.79 -15.28 2.14
N SER A 211 -26.16 -15.82 3.31
CA SER A 211 -26.83 -15.08 4.39
C SER A 211 -25.85 -14.96 5.56
N LEU A 212 -25.49 -13.71 5.91
CA LEU A 212 -24.53 -13.38 6.96
C LEU A 212 -25.29 -12.83 8.18
N PHE A 213 -25.23 -13.57 9.29
CA PHE A 213 -25.91 -13.22 10.53
C PHE A 213 -24.95 -12.55 11.51
N GLU A 214 -25.42 -11.51 12.19
CA GLU A 214 -24.65 -10.78 13.18
C GLU A 214 -25.52 -10.44 14.40
N GLU A 215 -25.01 -10.70 15.58
CA GLU A 215 -25.71 -10.43 16.84
C GLU A 215 -25.90 -8.93 17.11
N SER A 216 -24.88 -8.12 16.76
CA SER A 216 -24.92 -6.68 16.93
C SER A 216 -25.60 -5.96 15.75
N ASN A 217 -25.89 -4.67 15.94
CA ASN A 217 -26.44 -3.81 14.87
C ASN A 217 -25.41 -3.36 13.83
N GLN A 218 -24.15 -3.81 13.93
CA GLN A 218 -23.08 -3.39 13.02
C GLN A 218 -22.08 -4.52 12.76
N ILE A 219 -21.57 -4.57 11.53
CA ILE A 219 -20.50 -5.48 11.15
C ILE A 219 -19.15 -5.07 11.73
N GLY A 220 -18.19 -6.01 11.77
CA GLY A 220 -16.79 -5.76 12.05
C GLY A 220 -16.26 -6.39 13.33
N GLY A 221 -17.16 -6.82 14.23
CA GLY A 221 -16.73 -7.46 15.49
C GLY A 221 -15.67 -6.64 16.22
N GLN A 222 -14.55 -7.26 16.58
CA GLN A 222 -13.46 -6.60 17.31
C GLN A 222 -12.77 -5.44 16.54
N LEU A 223 -12.92 -5.33 15.23
CA LEU A 223 -12.41 -4.17 14.48
C LEU A 223 -13.06 -2.86 14.93
N ASN A 224 -14.28 -2.93 15.48
CA ASN A 224 -14.98 -1.76 16.02
C ASN A 224 -14.30 -1.20 17.27
N PHE A 225 -13.61 -2.02 18.05
CA PHE A 225 -12.77 -1.56 19.16
C PHE A 225 -11.39 -1.15 18.67
N ALA A 226 -10.79 -1.93 17.78
CA ALA A 226 -9.45 -1.65 17.25
C ALA A 226 -9.36 -0.29 16.54
N LYS A 227 -10.38 0.10 15.77
CA LYS A 227 -10.42 1.39 15.07
C LYS A 227 -10.42 2.60 16.00
N MET A 228 -10.81 2.44 17.27
CA MET A 228 -10.85 3.51 18.27
C MET A 228 -9.48 3.81 18.89
N ILE A 229 -8.50 2.93 18.67
CA ILE A 229 -7.14 3.10 19.16
C ILE A 229 -6.44 4.16 18.30
N PRO A 230 -5.88 5.25 18.91
CA PRO A 230 -5.12 6.24 18.16
C PRO A 230 -4.03 5.62 17.27
N GLY A 231 -3.92 6.07 16.03
CA GLY A 231 -2.99 5.54 15.04
C GLY A 231 -3.47 4.28 14.32
N LYS A 232 -4.72 3.83 14.54
CA LYS A 232 -5.32 2.67 13.83
C LYS A 232 -6.53 3.06 12.98
N GLU A 233 -6.56 4.28 12.50
CA GLU A 233 -7.65 4.84 11.69
C GLU A 233 -7.85 4.08 10.36
N GLU A 234 -6.85 3.32 9.89
CA GLU A 234 -6.94 2.50 8.68
C GLU A 234 -8.06 1.44 8.77
N PHE A 235 -8.45 1.01 9.98
CA PHE A 235 -9.55 0.08 10.16
C PHE A 235 -10.91 0.66 9.76
N TYR A 236 -11.11 1.98 9.81
CA TYR A 236 -12.31 2.60 9.25
C TYR A 236 -12.42 2.35 7.74
N GLY A 237 -11.30 2.46 7.02
CA GLY A 237 -11.23 2.16 5.60
C GLY A 237 -11.57 0.69 5.30
N LEU A 238 -11.03 -0.24 6.10
CA LEU A 238 -11.31 -1.67 5.95
C LEU A 238 -12.80 -2.00 6.20
N LEU A 239 -13.40 -1.45 7.25
CA LEU A 239 -14.82 -1.64 7.53
C LEU A 239 -15.71 -1.06 6.42
N ASN A 240 -15.31 0.07 5.85
CA ASN A 240 -16.02 0.69 4.74
C ASN A 240 -15.93 -0.18 3.47
N TYR A 241 -14.76 -0.72 3.17
CA TYR A 241 -14.57 -1.70 2.10
C TYR A 241 -15.49 -2.92 2.30
N TYR A 242 -15.54 -3.51 3.49
CA TYR A 242 -16.40 -4.65 3.78
C TYR A 242 -17.89 -4.34 3.56
N LYS A 243 -18.37 -3.18 4.01
CA LYS A 243 -19.75 -2.74 3.76
C LYS A 243 -20.07 -2.65 2.26
N ASN A 244 -19.14 -2.10 1.49
CA ASN A 244 -19.29 -1.97 0.05
C ASN A 244 -19.31 -3.34 -0.64
N GLU A 245 -18.43 -4.27 -0.25
CA GLU A 245 -18.38 -5.60 -0.83
C GLU A 245 -19.61 -6.45 -0.50
N ILE A 246 -20.12 -6.39 0.73
CA ILE A 246 -21.37 -7.04 1.13
C ILE A 246 -22.50 -6.58 0.23
N LYS A 247 -22.62 -5.27 0.01
CA LYS A 247 -23.65 -4.69 -0.87
C LYS A 247 -23.44 -5.06 -2.34
N ARG A 248 -22.22 -4.94 -2.85
CA ARG A 248 -21.86 -5.22 -4.24
C ARG A 248 -22.11 -6.69 -4.62
N LEU A 249 -21.80 -7.61 -3.73
CA LEU A 249 -21.95 -9.05 -3.92
C LEU A 249 -23.34 -9.56 -3.55
N LYS A 250 -24.26 -8.67 -3.14
CA LYS A 250 -25.62 -8.99 -2.72
C LYS A 250 -25.66 -10.05 -1.61
N ILE A 251 -24.72 -9.97 -0.67
CA ILE A 251 -24.74 -10.80 0.53
C ILE A 251 -25.91 -10.33 1.41
N ASP A 252 -26.78 -11.24 1.78
CA ASP A 252 -27.92 -10.98 2.65
C ASP A 252 -27.41 -10.82 4.10
N LEU A 253 -27.31 -9.58 4.58
CA LEU A 253 -26.83 -9.23 5.92
C LEU A 253 -28.00 -9.06 6.88
N ILE A 254 -28.02 -9.87 7.92
CA ILE A 254 -29.06 -9.90 8.95
C ILE A 254 -28.40 -9.53 10.30
N THR A 255 -28.63 -8.29 10.74
CA THR A 255 -28.11 -7.76 12.02
C THR A 255 -29.16 -7.91 13.13
N ASP A 256 -28.75 -7.67 14.38
CA ASP A 256 -29.60 -7.80 15.59
C ASP A 256 -30.24 -9.20 15.73
N HIS A 257 -29.51 -10.23 15.30
CA HIS A 257 -29.99 -11.60 15.26
C HIS A 257 -29.06 -12.53 16.06
N LYS A 258 -29.59 -13.14 17.13
CA LYS A 258 -28.88 -14.09 18.00
C LYS A 258 -29.08 -15.53 17.55
#